data_c762283748bd3c5d28f7313e30dea690
#
_entry.id   c762283748bd3c5d28f7313e30dea690
#
_cell.length_a   1.000
_cell.length_b   1.000
_cell.length_c   1.000
_cell.angle_alpha   90.00
_cell.angle_beta   90.00
_cell.angle_gamma   90.00
#
_symmetry.space_group_name_H-M   'P 1'
#
loop_
_entity.id
_entity.type
_entity.pdbx_description
1 polymer ?
#
loop_
_entity_poly.entity_id
_entity_poly.type
_entity_poly.pdbx_seq_one_letter_code
_entity_poly.pdbx_strand_id
1 'polypeptide(L)'
;MTTSLSFGSTPDDDPAAAKYPNGAKIYAAKCIACHQVTGMGIPNAFPPLKGSDYLMADKKRAVEQVLNGSQEEMIVNGATYILPMPFQVDTHKDAVDVINYVLNAWGNDGGTVKLEDVKDIKIIR
;
A
#
# COMPACT_ATOMS: atom_id res chain seq x y z
N MET A 1 16.58 -23.37 16.90
CA MET A 1 16.31 -22.66 16.51
C MET A 1 16.04 -22.00 16.44
N THR A 2 15.98 -21.51 16.49
CA THR A 2 15.63 -20.68 16.39
C THR A 2 15.13 -20.00 15.92
N THR A 3 14.80 -19.79 15.75
CA THR A 3 14.25 -19.14 15.34
C THR A 3 14.21 -18.16 15.06
N SER A 4 14.35 -17.79 14.61
CA SER A 4 14.30 -16.82 14.34
C SER A 4 13.43 -16.21 14.16
N LEU A 5 13.19 -15.73 14.30
CA LEU A 5 12.26 -15.07 14.30
C LEU A 5 12.25 -14.08 13.51
N SER A 6 12.14 -14.04 12.47
CA SER A 6 12.11 -13.02 11.73
C SER A 6 11.04 -12.27 11.76
N PHE A 7 10.19 -12.35 12.33
CA PHE A 7 9.17 -11.44 12.57
C PHE A 7 8.80 -10.52 11.48
N GLY A 8 8.70 -10.92 10.31
CA GLY A 8 8.25 -10.08 9.26
C GLY A 8 9.11 -8.88 9.06
N SER A 9 10.37 -9.05 9.14
CA SER A 9 11.30 -7.97 9.02
C SER A 9 11.36 -7.38 7.61
N THR A 10 10.86 -8.06 6.58
CA THR A 10 10.80 -7.52 5.22
C THR A 10 9.49 -7.88 4.55
N PRO A 11 9.07 -7.09 3.56
CA PRO A 11 7.87 -7.41 2.79
C PRO A 11 7.94 -8.76 2.08
N ASP A 12 9.13 -9.27 1.79
CA ASP A 12 9.27 -10.57 1.14
C ASP A 12 8.83 -11.72 2.04
N ASP A 13 8.74 -11.51 3.33
CA ASP A 13 8.30 -12.54 4.26
C ASP A 13 6.79 -12.75 4.22
N ASP A 14 6.05 -11.84 3.61
CA ASP A 14 4.60 -11.97 3.52
C ASP A 14 4.23 -12.85 2.33
N PRO A 15 3.25 -13.76 2.48
CA PRO A 15 2.81 -14.60 1.37
C PRO A 15 2.39 -13.82 0.12
N ALA A 16 1.92 -12.58 0.27
CA ALA A 16 1.53 -11.77 -0.89
C ALA A 16 2.72 -11.47 -1.81
N ALA A 17 3.95 -11.51 -1.28
CA ALA A 17 5.14 -11.27 -2.10
C ALA A 17 5.34 -12.34 -3.18
N ALA A 18 4.85 -13.55 -2.96
CA ALA A 18 4.96 -14.60 -3.96
C ALA A 18 4.12 -14.29 -5.20
N LYS A 19 2.95 -13.67 -5.00
CA LYS A 19 2.09 -13.29 -6.11
C LYS A 19 2.45 -11.94 -6.69
N TYR A 20 2.94 -11.03 -5.87
CA TYR A 20 3.20 -9.65 -6.26
C TYR A 20 4.63 -9.27 -5.88
N PRO A 21 5.65 -9.93 -6.49
CA PRO A 21 7.04 -9.70 -6.07
C PRO A 21 7.52 -8.27 -6.34
N ASN A 22 7.12 -7.67 -7.45
CA ASN A 22 7.49 -6.29 -7.72
C ASN A 22 6.79 -5.34 -6.73
N GLY A 23 5.55 -5.63 -6.38
CA GLY A 23 4.83 -4.85 -5.37
C GLY A 23 5.52 -4.90 -4.01
N ALA A 24 6.00 -6.08 -3.61
CA ALA A 24 6.73 -6.23 -2.36
C ALA A 24 8.03 -5.41 -2.38
N LYS A 25 8.74 -5.41 -3.52
CA LYS A 25 9.97 -4.62 -3.65
C LYS A 25 9.68 -3.12 -3.55
N ILE A 26 8.64 -2.66 -4.21
CA ILE A 26 8.27 -1.25 -4.16
C ILE A 26 7.87 -0.88 -2.74
N TYR A 27 7.09 -1.74 -2.09
CA TYR A 27 6.69 -1.48 -0.71
C TYR A 27 7.90 -1.32 0.20
N ALA A 28 8.88 -2.21 0.07
CA ALA A 28 10.08 -2.15 0.89
C ALA A 28 10.88 -0.87 0.63
N ALA A 29 10.89 -0.39 -0.61
CA ALA A 29 11.69 0.78 -0.97
C ALA A 29 10.98 2.10 -0.68
N LYS A 30 9.66 2.15 -0.79
CA LYS A 30 8.93 3.42 -0.82
C LYS A 30 7.90 3.59 0.27
N CYS A 31 7.39 2.53 0.84
CA CYS A 31 6.21 2.61 1.71
C CYS A 31 6.49 2.28 3.15
N ILE A 32 7.48 1.45 3.39
CA ILE A 32 7.71 0.87 4.71
C ILE A 32 8.08 1.89 5.76
N ALA A 33 8.75 2.97 5.38
CA ALA A 33 9.18 3.98 6.35
C ALA A 33 7.99 4.62 7.09
N CYS A 34 6.87 4.76 6.41
CA CYS A 34 5.68 5.36 6.99
C CYS A 34 4.65 4.33 7.41
N HIS A 35 4.38 3.35 6.55
CA HIS A 35 3.33 2.38 6.81
C HIS A 35 3.80 1.15 7.56
N GLN A 36 5.10 1.00 7.76
CA GLN A 36 5.74 -0.07 8.52
C GLN A 36 5.69 -1.41 7.80
N VAL A 37 6.57 -2.32 8.19
CA VAL A 37 6.61 -3.65 7.57
C VAL A 37 5.32 -4.42 7.85
N THR A 38 4.68 -4.12 8.98
CA THR A 38 3.43 -4.76 9.36
C THR A 38 2.20 -4.15 8.73
N GLY A 39 2.34 -3.05 8.01
CA GLY A 39 1.21 -2.35 7.44
C GLY A 39 0.34 -1.62 8.44
N MET A 40 0.80 -1.51 9.68
CA MET A 40 -0.01 -0.90 10.75
C MET A 40 0.08 0.62 10.79
N GLY A 41 1.04 1.20 10.10
CA GLY A 41 1.23 2.63 10.13
C GLY A 41 1.71 3.13 11.49
N ILE A 42 1.53 4.41 11.72
CA ILE A 42 1.85 5.04 13.00
C ILE A 42 0.62 5.85 13.40
N PRO A 43 0.05 5.58 14.59
CA PRO A 43 -1.19 6.25 15.00
C PRO A 43 -1.06 7.77 14.91
N ASN A 44 -2.10 8.40 14.41
CA ASN A 44 -2.23 9.85 14.25
C ASN A 44 -1.31 10.47 13.19
N ALA A 45 -0.40 9.71 12.61
CA ALA A 45 0.54 10.23 11.62
C ALA A 45 0.37 9.53 10.27
N PHE A 46 0.53 8.22 10.23
CA PHE A 46 0.48 7.47 8.98
C PHE A 46 -0.55 6.35 9.11
N PRO A 47 -1.53 6.31 8.20
CA PRO A 47 -2.65 5.37 8.37
C PRO A 47 -2.20 3.91 8.16
N PRO A 48 -2.91 2.98 8.79
CA PRO A 48 -2.67 1.57 8.53
C PRO A 48 -3.15 1.19 7.14
N LEU A 49 -2.48 0.22 6.55
CA LEU A 49 -2.92 -0.44 5.32
C LEU A 49 -3.49 -1.81 5.65
N LYS A 50 -2.98 -2.42 6.71
CA LYS A 50 -3.53 -3.68 7.21
C LYS A 50 -4.92 -3.43 7.75
N GLY A 51 -5.90 -4.16 7.23
CA GLY A 51 -7.28 -4.02 7.68
C GLY A 51 -7.90 -2.66 7.40
N SER A 52 -7.38 -1.91 6.43
CA SER A 52 -7.84 -0.55 6.17
C SER A 52 -9.14 -0.55 5.41
N ASP A 53 -10.19 -0.01 6.00
CA ASP A 53 -11.46 0.17 5.31
C ASP A 53 -11.33 1.14 4.14
N TYR A 54 -10.51 2.17 4.31
CA TYR A 54 -10.28 3.18 3.28
C TYR A 54 -9.63 2.57 2.03
N LEU A 55 -8.58 1.77 2.23
CA LEU A 55 -7.89 1.11 1.14
C LEU A 55 -8.82 0.15 0.39
N MET A 56 -9.54 -0.67 1.13
CA MET A 56 -10.36 -1.71 0.52
C MET A 56 -11.58 -1.17 -0.17
N ALA A 57 -12.02 0.04 0.20
CA ALA A 57 -13.25 0.60 -0.36
C ALA A 57 -13.09 1.06 -1.80
N ASP A 58 -11.87 1.45 -2.22
CA ASP A 58 -11.70 2.03 -3.55
C ASP A 58 -10.28 1.79 -4.05
N LYS A 59 -10.10 0.73 -4.81
CA LYS A 59 -8.79 0.34 -5.32
C LYS A 59 -8.23 1.33 -6.34
N LYS A 60 -9.10 1.93 -7.14
CA LYS A 60 -8.65 2.91 -8.14
C LYS A 60 -8.12 4.16 -7.46
N ARG A 61 -8.77 4.58 -6.39
CA ARG A 61 -8.30 5.71 -5.59
C ARG A 61 -6.92 5.42 -5.03
N ALA A 62 -6.70 4.18 -4.55
CA ALA A 62 -5.39 3.79 -4.03
C ALA A 62 -4.31 3.89 -5.11
N VAL A 63 -4.61 3.44 -6.33
CA VAL A 63 -3.69 3.55 -7.46
C VAL A 63 -3.40 5.02 -7.77
N GLU A 64 -4.43 5.83 -7.79
CA GLU A 64 -4.26 7.26 -8.06
C GLU A 64 -3.38 7.93 -7.02
N GLN A 65 -3.54 7.54 -5.76
CA GLN A 65 -2.79 8.17 -4.69
C GLN A 65 -1.30 7.83 -4.72
N VAL A 66 -0.93 6.61 -5.12
CA VAL A 66 0.49 6.30 -5.24
C VAL A 66 1.11 6.94 -6.49
N LEU A 67 0.31 7.22 -7.51
CA LEU A 67 0.77 7.91 -8.72
C LEU A 67 0.87 9.41 -8.56
N ASN A 68 -0.06 10.03 -7.86
CA ASN A 68 -0.17 11.48 -7.79
C ASN A 68 0.01 12.07 -6.40
N GLY A 69 0.03 11.21 -5.39
CA GLY A 69 0.06 11.65 -4.01
C GLY A 69 -1.34 11.93 -3.48
N SER A 70 -1.44 12.23 -2.22
CA SER A 70 -2.70 12.56 -1.56
C SER A 70 -2.48 13.77 -0.67
N GLN A 71 -3.29 14.80 -0.87
CA GLN A 71 -3.23 16.04 -0.10
C GLN A 71 -4.43 16.17 0.82
N GLU A 72 -5.37 15.25 0.75
CA GLU A 72 -6.64 15.41 1.43
C GLU A 72 -6.67 14.68 2.74
N GLU A 73 -7.47 15.20 3.67
CA GLU A 73 -7.78 14.50 4.88
C GLU A 73 -8.48 13.19 4.55
N MET A 74 -8.15 12.12 5.28
CA MET A 74 -8.82 10.84 5.10
C MET A 74 -9.20 10.25 6.45
N ILE A 75 -10.24 9.46 6.44
CA ILE A 75 -10.68 8.73 7.63
C ILE A 75 -10.44 7.26 7.36
N VAL A 76 -9.59 6.64 8.17
CA VAL A 76 -9.22 5.24 8.03
C VAL A 76 -9.57 4.53 9.33
N ASN A 77 -10.46 3.56 9.26
CA ASN A 77 -10.92 2.80 10.43
C ASN A 77 -11.42 3.72 11.55
N GLY A 78 -12.07 4.82 11.17
CA GLY A 78 -12.64 5.75 12.14
C GLY A 78 -11.70 6.83 12.66
N ALA A 79 -10.42 6.79 12.28
CA ALA A 79 -9.44 7.79 12.72
C ALA A 79 -9.09 8.72 11.57
N THR A 80 -8.90 10.00 11.89
CA THR A 80 -8.58 11.01 10.88
C THR A 80 -7.08 11.15 10.71
N TYR A 81 -6.63 11.17 9.44
CA TYR A 81 -5.23 11.38 9.09
C TYR A 81 -5.14 12.55 8.14
N ILE A 82 -4.28 13.49 8.44
CA ILE A 82 -4.20 14.75 7.67
C ILE A 82 -2.86 14.98 6.99
N LEU A 83 -1.85 14.17 7.28
CA LEU A 83 -0.56 14.36 6.63
C LEU A 83 -0.64 13.99 5.15
N PRO A 84 -0.09 14.81 4.27
CA PRO A 84 -0.08 14.47 2.86
C PRO A 84 0.88 13.32 2.58
N MET A 85 0.55 12.51 1.59
CA MET A 85 1.44 11.45 1.12
C MET A 85 1.96 11.87 -0.25
N PRO A 86 3.27 11.97 -0.43
CA PRO A 86 3.80 12.27 -1.75
C PRO A 86 3.61 11.07 -2.69
N PHE A 87 3.67 11.32 -4.00
CA PHE A 87 3.59 10.20 -4.93
C PHE A 87 4.78 9.27 -4.71
N GLN A 88 4.60 8.00 -5.01
CA GLN A 88 5.59 6.98 -4.69
C GLN A 88 6.11 6.23 -5.92
N VAL A 89 5.36 6.21 -6.99
CA VAL A 89 5.74 5.46 -8.19
C VAL A 89 5.52 6.33 -9.44
N ASP A 90 6.18 5.94 -10.53
CA ASP A 90 6.16 6.73 -11.76
C ASP A 90 5.32 6.13 -12.86
N THR A 91 4.92 4.88 -12.76
CA THR A 91 4.18 4.21 -13.83
C THR A 91 2.93 3.54 -13.28
N HIS A 92 1.95 3.38 -14.16
CA HIS A 92 0.72 2.68 -13.81
C HIS A 92 1.00 1.23 -13.43
N LYS A 93 1.95 0.59 -14.12
CA LYS A 93 2.28 -0.80 -13.79
C LYS A 93 2.81 -0.93 -12.38
N ASP A 94 3.72 -0.06 -11.97
CA ASP A 94 4.26 -0.10 -10.62
C ASP A 94 3.18 0.21 -9.60
N ALA A 95 2.27 1.12 -9.92
CA ALA A 95 1.16 1.43 -9.04
C ALA A 95 0.26 0.21 -8.84
N VAL A 96 -0.09 -0.47 -9.93
CA VAL A 96 -0.90 -1.69 -9.85
C VAL A 96 -0.19 -2.75 -9.03
N ASP A 97 1.11 -2.93 -9.26
CA ASP A 97 1.88 -3.96 -8.55
C ASP A 97 1.91 -3.72 -7.04
N VAL A 98 2.20 -2.48 -6.62
CA VAL A 98 2.29 -2.21 -5.18
C VAL A 98 0.92 -2.21 -4.53
N ILE A 99 -0.11 -1.73 -5.21
CA ILE A 99 -1.46 -1.76 -4.64
C ILE A 99 -1.97 -3.18 -4.52
N ASN A 100 -1.73 -4.04 -5.50
CA ASN A 100 -2.10 -5.45 -5.37
C ASN A 100 -1.36 -6.12 -4.20
N TYR A 101 -0.11 -5.74 -3.97
CA TYR A 101 0.60 -6.26 -2.81
C TYR A 101 -0.11 -5.84 -1.51
N VAL A 102 -0.38 -4.55 -1.32
CA VAL A 102 -0.96 -4.09 -0.06
C VAL A 102 -2.41 -4.55 0.12
N LEU A 103 -3.13 -4.79 -0.98
CA LEU A 103 -4.49 -5.32 -0.89
C LEU A 103 -4.52 -6.74 -0.35
N ASN A 104 -3.40 -7.46 -0.42
CA ASN A 104 -3.36 -8.87 -0.06
C ASN A 104 -2.28 -9.23 0.97
N ALA A 105 -1.52 -8.27 1.43
CA ALA A 105 -0.51 -8.49 2.48
C ALA A 105 -1.19 -8.48 3.85
N TRP A 106 -0.48 -8.97 4.84
CA TRP A 106 -0.88 -8.93 6.26
C TRP A 106 -2.24 -9.56 6.54
N GLY A 107 -2.66 -10.53 5.73
CA GLY A 107 -3.96 -11.14 5.88
C GLY A 107 -5.10 -10.36 5.24
N ASN A 108 -4.81 -9.25 4.56
CA ASN A 108 -5.82 -8.54 3.80
C ASN A 108 -6.37 -9.43 2.69
N ASP A 109 -7.63 -9.23 2.34
CA ASP A 109 -8.27 -9.94 1.25
C ASP A 109 -9.03 -8.90 0.42
N GLY A 110 -8.26 -7.99 -0.16
CA GLY A 110 -8.82 -6.83 -0.85
C GLY A 110 -9.04 -7.02 -2.35
N GLY A 111 -8.80 -8.21 -2.85
CA GLY A 111 -8.95 -8.46 -4.28
C GLY A 111 -7.78 -7.92 -5.08
N THR A 112 -8.01 -7.62 -6.34
CA THR A 112 -6.96 -7.13 -7.22
C THR A 112 -7.48 -6.00 -8.10
N VAL A 113 -6.54 -5.23 -8.62
CA VAL A 113 -6.83 -4.22 -9.62
C VAL A 113 -6.02 -4.58 -10.87
N LYS A 114 -6.59 -4.34 -12.04
CA LYS A 114 -5.93 -4.63 -13.31
C LYS A 114 -5.44 -3.35 -13.95
N LEU A 115 -4.34 -3.44 -14.67
CA LEU A 115 -3.75 -2.29 -15.32
C LEU A 115 -4.76 -1.59 -16.23
N GLU A 116 -5.53 -2.35 -17.01
CA GLU A 116 -6.47 -1.75 -17.94
C GLU A 116 -7.60 -0.98 -17.25
N ASP A 117 -7.87 -1.26 -15.98
CA ASP A 117 -8.92 -0.55 -15.24
C ASP A 117 -8.44 0.81 -14.73
N VAL A 118 -7.14 1.06 -14.76
CA VAL A 118 -6.56 2.29 -14.19
C VAL A 118 -5.69 3.05 -15.18
N LYS A 119 -5.51 2.53 -16.37
CA LYS A 119 -4.60 3.15 -17.35
C LYS A 119 -5.01 4.57 -17.74
N ASP A 120 -6.28 4.92 -17.53
CA ASP A 120 -6.79 6.25 -17.86
C ASP A 120 -6.55 7.28 -16.75
N ILE A 121 -6.06 6.85 -15.62
CA ILE A 121 -5.72 7.78 -14.55
C ILE A 121 -4.56 8.65 -15.02
N LYS A 122 -4.76 9.97 -14.99
CA LYS A 122 -3.74 10.90 -15.43
C LYS A 122 -2.72 11.14 -14.35
N ILE A 123 -1.45 11.24 -14.73
CA ILE A 123 -0.40 11.63 -13.80
C ILE A 123 -0.31 13.15 -13.87
N ILE A 124 -0.67 13.81 -12.78
CA ILE A 124 -0.86 15.26 -12.76
C ILE A 124 0.02 15.98 -11.73
N ARG A 125 1.02 15.34 -11.25
CA ARG A 125 1.96 15.94 -10.29
C ARG A 125 3.05 16.78 -10.97
#